data_4741c98c22ce29995235d673ec1dbcdc
#
_entry.id   4741c98c22ce29995235d673ec1dbcdc
#
_cell.length_a   1.000
_cell.length_b   1.000
_cell.length_c   1.000
_cell.angle_alpha   90.00
_cell.angle_beta   90.00
_cell.angle_gamma   90.00
#
_symmetry.space_group_name_H-M   'P 1'
#
loop_
_entity.id
_entity.type
_entity.pdbx_description
1 polymer ?
#
loop_
_entity_poly.entity_id
_entity_poly.type
_entity_poly.pdbx_seq_one_letter_code
_entity_poly.pdbx_strand_id
1 'polypeptide(L)'
;MKENEIIKEKYVGTRYAGSEVNIYKLPDETSEVLDTTLINTSFEVIEERDGWSMITAELGNAFIKSEFLVVSEVPVFSYTDEDLYIMAHVLAGECQNCPDEEQLYVGSVVLNRVAHSQFPNTVKGVVFQKGQYACTKDGNYYREPTTENWLNARTLFEKGSLLPLNVVWQSGGRQGKGTYLKTRWHYYCY
;
A
#
# COMPACT_ATOMS: atom_id res chain seq x y z
N MET A 1 44.06 5.36 30.98
CA MET A 1 43.44 5.92 29.77
C MET A 1 42.42 4.90 29.34
N LYS A 2 41.13 5.22 29.50
CA LYS A 2 40.04 4.38 28.97
C LYS A 2 39.88 4.78 27.51
N GLU A 3 40.11 3.85 26.60
CA GLU A 3 39.81 4.00 25.20
C GLU A 3 38.32 4.29 25.07
N ASN A 4 37.97 5.41 24.42
CA ASN A 4 36.62 5.67 23.95
C ASN A 4 36.33 4.60 22.90
N GLU A 5 35.56 3.58 23.25
CA GLU A 5 34.87 2.77 22.27
C GLU A 5 33.87 3.70 21.54
N ILE A 6 34.26 4.11 20.33
CA ILE A 6 33.34 4.69 19.37
C ILE A 6 32.36 3.57 19.05
N ILE A 7 31.15 3.66 19.63
CA ILE A 7 30.02 2.81 19.23
C ILE A 7 29.83 3.11 17.74
N LYS A 8 30.26 2.20 16.87
CA LYS A 8 29.89 2.24 15.46
C LYS A 8 28.38 2.04 15.41
N GLU A 9 27.65 3.12 15.18
CA GLU A 9 26.24 3.05 14.87
C GLU A 9 26.05 1.98 13.78
N LYS A 10 25.20 1.01 14.06
CA LYS A 10 24.95 -0.10 13.15
C LYS A 10 23.95 0.37 12.10
N TYR A 11 24.44 1.09 11.08
CA TYR A 11 23.61 1.54 9.97
C TYR A 11 22.93 0.34 9.29
N VAL A 12 21.62 0.36 9.25
CA VAL A 12 20.79 -0.68 8.63
C VAL A 12 20.52 -0.35 7.17
N GLY A 13 20.31 0.92 6.85
CA GLY A 13 20.07 1.40 5.51
C GLY A 13 18.92 2.39 5.42
N THR A 14 18.69 2.91 4.21
CA THR A 14 17.56 3.77 3.93
C THR A 14 16.27 2.96 3.92
N ARG A 15 15.23 3.49 4.55
CA ARG A 15 13.85 2.99 4.50
C ARG A 15 12.92 4.13 4.13
N TYR A 16 11.75 3.78 3.65
CA TYR A 16 10.71 4.72 3.25
C TYR A 16 9.44 4.45 4.05
N ALA A 17 8.71 5.48 4.42
CA ALA A 17 7.39 5.32 5.01
C ALA A 17 6.44 4.64 3.99
N GLY A 18 5.93 3.47 4.31
CA GLY A 18 4.99 2.73 3.46
C GLY A 18 3.56 3.30 3.50
N SER A 19 3.29 4.19 4.46
CA SER A 19 2.03 4.91 4.67
C SER A 19 2.32 6.22 5.42
N GLU A 20 1.30 6.93 5.85
CA GLU A 20 1.44 7.94 6.90
C GLU A 20 1.86 7.26 8.20
N VAL A 21 2.95 7.71 8.84
CA VAL A 21 3.50 7.10 10.06
C VAL A 21 3.85 8.14 11.11
N ASN A 22 3.67 7.75 12.37
CA ASN A 22 4.10 8.54 13.52
C ASN A 22 5.57 8.27 13.84
N ILE A 23 6.28 9.33 14.20
CA ILE A 23 7.64 9.30 14.73
C ILE A 23 7.55 9.50 16.24
N TYR A 24 8.05 8.56 17.01
CA TYR A 24 7.95 8.52 18.46
C TYR A 24 9.27 8.88 19.13
N LYS A 25 9.19 9.46 20.32
CA LYS A 25 10.35 9.80 21.15
C LYS A 25 11.04 8.56 21.75
N LEU A 26 10.24 7.53 22.07
CA LEU A 26 10.70 6.23 22.61
C LEU A 26 10.06 5.11 21.78
N PRO A 27 10.62 3.89 21.78
CA PRO A 27 10.04 2.73 21.09
C PRO A 27 8.81 2.19 21.85
N ASP A 28 7.78 3.02 21.98
CA ASP A 28 6.56 2.76 22.70
C ASP A 28 5.43 3.64 22.10
N GLU A 29 4.31 3.03 21.73
CA GLU A 29 3.16 3.73 21.13
C GLU A 29 2.47 4.72 22.07
N THR A 30 2.68 4.59 23.38
CA THR A 30 2.19 5.53 24.39
C THR A 30 3.13 6.72 24.61
N SER A 31 4.30 6.69 23.98
CA SER A 31 5.29 7.76 24.04
C SER A 31 4.82 8.99 23.25
N GLU A 32 5.49 10.11 23.51
CA GLU A 32 5.29 11.36 22.79
C GLU A 32 5.49 11.15 21.28
N VAL A 33 4.49 11.53 20.46
CA VAL A 33 4.63 11.62 19.01
C VAL A 33 5.34 12.93 18.70
N LEU A 34 6.53 12.82 18.14
CA LEU A 34 7.36 13.96 17.77
C LEU A 34 6.92 14.58 16.44
N ASP A 35 6.48 13.74 15.51
CA ASP A 35 6.04 14.16 14.18
C ASP A 35 5.19 13.06 13.53
N THR A 36 4.47 13.43 12.48
CA THR A 36 3.76 12.51 11.59
C THR A 36 4.19 12.79 10.16
N THR A 37 4.64 11.77 9.45
CA THR A 37 5.22 11.93 8.12
C THR A 37 4.41 11.21 7.06
N LEU A 38 4.52 11.70 5.83
CA LEU A 38 3.79 11.18 4.69
C LEU A 38 4.47 9.93 4.09
N ILE A 39 3.71 9.20 3.32
CA ILE A 39 4.19 8.09 2.49
C ILE A 39 5.43 8.50 1.67
N ASN A 40 6.37 7.60 1.53
CA ASN A 40 7.64 7.79 0.82
C ASN A 40 8.61 8.81 1.46
N THR A 41 8.34 9.29 2.68
CA THR A 41 9.39 9.97 3.44
C THR A 41 10.52 8.99 3.72
N SER A 42 11.75 9.36 3.36
CA SER A 42 12.93 8.52 3.55
C SER A 42 13.55 8.71 4.93
N PHE A 43 14.03 7.63 5.50
CA PHE A 43 14.72 7.59 6.80
C PHE A 43 16.01 6.80 6.72
N GLU A 44 17.06 7.32 7.35
CA GLU A 44 18.28 6.58 7.63
C GLU A 44 18.08 5.79 8.93
N VAL A 45 17.92 4.47 8.82
CA VAL A 45 17.67 3.59 9.96
C VAL A 45 19.01 3.13 10.52
N ILE A 46 19.23 3.40 11.79
CA ILE A 46 20.48 3.09 12.50
C ILE A 46 20.41 1.68 13.10
N GLU A 47 19.27 1.33 13.70
CA GLU A 47 19.04 0.04 14.35
C GLU A 47 17.60 -0.40 14.17
N GLU A 48 17.38 -1.71 14.00
CA GLU A 48 16.07 -2.35 14.05
C GLU A 48 16.07 -3.35 15.20
N ARG A 49 15.13 -3.16 16.14
CA ARG A 49 15.01 -4.01 17.33
C ARG A 49 13.60 -4.04 17.87
N ASP A 50 13.12 -5.21 18.24
CA ASP A 50 11.83 -5.43 18.91
C ASP A 50 10.63 -4.78 18.19
N GLY A 51 10.65 -4.77 16.82
CA GLY A 51 9.61 -4.19 15.98
C GLY A 51 9.71 -2.67 15.81
N TRP A 52 10.79 -2.04 16.28
CA TRP A 52 11.05 -0.62 16.15
C TRP A 52 12.33 -0.35 15.34
N SER A 53 12.25 0.67 14.50
CA SER A 53 13.38 1.23 13.75
C SER A 53 13.81 2.55 14.38
N MET A 54 15.06 2.62 14.80
CA MET A 54 15.68 3.84 15.32
C MET A 54 16.22 4.67 14.17
N ILE A 55 15.87 5.96 14.16
CA ILE A 55 16.32 6.96 13.18
C ILE A 55 17.00 8.13 13.89
N THR A 56 17.85 8.86 13.17
CA THR A 56 18.40 10.12 13.65
C THR A 56 17.40 11.25 13.37
N ALA A 57 17.05 12.01 14.40
CA ALA A 57 16.27 13.23 14.32
C ALA A 57 17.08 14.44 14.82
N GLU A 58 16.61 15.66 14.57
CA GLU A 58 17.33 16.88 14.96
C GLU A 58 17.65 16.98 16.45
N LEU A 59 16.81 16.42 17.32
CA LEU A 59 16.95 16.44 18.77
C LEU A 59 17.46 15.12 19.37
N GLY A 60 18.01 14.22 18.55
CA GLY A 60 18.54 12.92 18.97
C GLY A 60 17.86 11.76 18.26
N ASN A 61 17.84 10.58 18.89
CA ASN A 61 17.20 9.41 18.30
C ASN A 61 15.67 9.50 18.41
N ALA A 62 14.98 9.02 17.37
CA ALA A 62 13.55 8.85 17.32
C ALA A 62 13.21 7.45 16.79
N PHE A 63 11.96 7.05 16.89
CA PHE A 63 11.55 5.68 16.64
C PHE A 63 10.31 5.62 15.76
N ILE A 64 10.33 4.69 14.80
CA ILE A 64 9.20 4.36 13.93
C ILE A 64 8.96 2.86 14.04
N LYS A 65 7.72 2.40 14.01
CA LYS A 65 7.42 0.98 13.92
C LYS A 65 7.96 0.41 12.60
N SER A 66 8.78 -0.64 12.70
CA SER A 66 9.45 -1.23 11.52
C SER A 66 8.46 -1.78 10.49
N GLU A 67 7.29 -2.22 10.93
CA GLU A 67 6.23 -2.74 10.05
C GLU A 67 5.69 -1.71 9.04
N PHE A 68 5.83 -0.41 9.33
CA PHE A 68 5.42 0.68 8.44
C PHE A 68 6.53 1.17 7.50
N LEU A 69 7.74 0.61 7.62
CA LEU A 69 8.87 0.98 6.78
C LEU A 69 9.09 -0.05 5.68
N VAL A 70 9.38 0.44 4.48
CA VAL A 70 9.65 -0.38 3.28
C VAL A 70 11.04 -0.07 2.72
N VAL A 71 11.62 -1.01 1.98
CA VAL A 71 12.98 -0.91 1.43
C VAL A 71 13.06 -0.08 0.14
N SER A 72 11.92 0.25 -0.46
CA SER A 72 11.82 1.07 -1.67
C SER A 72 10.57 1.94 -1.59
N GLU A 73 10.57 3.05 -2.32
CA GLU A 73 9.39 3.90 -2.41
C GLU A 73 8.14 3.11 -2.83
N VAL A 74 7.03 3.41 -2.18
CA VAL A 74 5.70 2.91 -2.58
C VAL A 74 5.25 3.74 -3.79
N PRO A 75 4.77 3.12 -4.88
CA PRO A 75 4.22 3.86 -5.99
C PRO A 75 3.08 4.77 -5.54
N VAL A 76 3.27 6.08 -5.64
CA VAL A 76 2.20 7.08 -5.45
C VAL A 76 1.63 7.37 -6.82
N PHE A 77 0.35 7.13 -6.96
CA PHE A 77 -0.35 7.37 -8.21
C PHE A 77 -0.90 8.79 -8.22
N SER A 78 -0.37 9.65 -9.10
CA SER A 78 -1.15 10.83 -9.50
C SER A 78 -2.35 10.33 -10.30
N TYR A 79 -3.56 10.72 -9.92
CA TYR A 79 -4.78 10.27 -10.55
C TYR A 79 -5.61 11.45 -11.05
N THR A 80 -6.39 11.18 -12.08
CA THR A 80 -7.37 12.11 -12.65
C THR A 80 -8.77 11.79 -12.12
N ASP A 81 -9.72 12.70 -12.35
CA ASP A 81 -11.14 12.41 -12.06
C ASP A 81 -11.65 11.20 -12.86
N GLU A 82 -11.13 10.97 -14.09
CA GLU A 82 -11.44 9.75 -14.87
C GLU A 82 -10.92 8.49 -14.18
N ASP A 83 -9.70 8.50 -13.65
CA ASP A 83 -9.14 7.35 -12.93
C ASP A 83 -9.93 7.04 -11.66
N LEU A 84 -10.30 8.08 -10.89
CA LEU A 84 -11.13 7.95 -9.70
C LEU A 84 -12.51 7.36 -10.05
N TYR A 85 -13.14 7.87 -11.12
CA TYR A 85 -14.40 7.35 -11.63
C TYR A 85 -14.30 5.88 -12.00
N ILE A 86 -13.27 5.49 -12.79
CA ILE A 86 -13.04 4.11 -13.23
C ILE A 86 -12.82 3.19 -12.03
N MET A 87 -12.01 3.61 -11.07
CA MET A 87 -11.73 2.81 -9.85
C MET A 87 -13.02 2.59 -9.05
N ALA A 88 -13.79 3.65 -8.76
CA ALA A 88 -15.03 3.53 -7.99
C ALA A 88 -16.03 2.57 -8.68
N HIS A 89 -16.14 2.64 -10.01
CA HIS A 89 -17.01 1.76 -10.78
C HIS A 89 -16.52 0.31 -10.83
N VAL A 90 -15.19 0.06 -10.82
CA VAL A 90 -14.66 -1.30 -10.68
C VAL A 90 -14.98 -1.87 -9.32
N LEU A 91 -14.78 -1.10 -8.24
CA LEU A 91 -15.14 -1.54 -6.88
C LEU A 91 -16.63 -1.86 -6.77
N ALA A 92 -17.50 -1.00 -7.34
CA ALA A 92 -18.93 -1.26 -7.39
C ALA A 92 -19.28 -2.50 -8.22
N GLY A 93 -18.61 -2.70 -9.35
CA GLY A 93 -18.88 -3.82 -10.26
C GLY A 93 -18.41 -5.18 -9.73
N GLU A 94 -17.25 -5.21 -9.07
CA GLU A 94 -16.64 -6.45 -8.58
C GLU A 94 -17.08 -6.78 -7.13
N CYS A 95 -17.30 -5.76 -6.28
CA CYS A 95 -17.40 -5.97 -4.83
C CYS A 95 -18.22 -4.91 -4.08
N GLN A 96 -19.33 -4.39 -4.67
CA GLN A 96 -20.09 -3.27 -4.10
C GLN A 96 -20.51 -3.46 -2.63
N ASN A 97 -20.95 -4.68 -2.28
CA ASN A 97 -21.46 -5.02 -0.95
C ASN A 97 -20.42 -5.76 -0.09
N CYS A 98 -19.16 -5.77 -0.50
CA CYS A 98 -18.08 -6.31 0.32
C CYS A 98 -17.66 -5.33 1.42
N PRO A 99 -17.03 -5.80 2.50
CA PRO A 99 -16.37 -4.91 3.45
C PRO A 99 -15.32 -4.01 2.76
N ASP A 100 -15.04 -2.86 3.36
CA ASP A 100 -14.07 -1.89 2.83
C ASP A 100 -12.71 -2.52 2.54
N GLU A 101 -12.22 -3.35 3.46
CA GLU A 101 -10.94 -4.05 3.30
C GLU A 101 -10.90 -4.89 2.02
N GLU A 102 -11.98 -5.60 1.69
CA GLU A 102 -12.07 -6.40 0.47
C GLU A 102 -12.09 -5.51 -0.78
N GLN A 103 -12.82 -4.40 -0.75
CA GLN A 103 -12.82 -3.41 -1.83
C GLN A 103 -11.42 -2.84 -2.05
N LEU A 104 -10.71 -2.51 -0.96
CA LEU A 104 -9.33 -2.03 -1.02
C LEU A 104 -8.37 -3.07 -1.60
N TYR A 105 -8.55 -4.36 -1.30
CA TYR A 105 -7.75 -5.42 -1.93
C TYR A 105 -8.04 -5.53 -3.44
N VAL A 106 -9.28 -5.45 -3.86
CA VAL A 106 -9.66 -5.46 -5.28
C VAL A 106 -8.98 -4.30 -6.02
N GLY A 107 -9.10 -3.08 -5.51
CA GLY A 107 -8.47 -1.91 -6.11
C GLY A 107 -6.94 -1.93 -6.02
N SER A 108 -6.36 -2.54 -4.97
CA SER A 108 -4.92 -2.77 -4.86
C SER A 108 -4.38 -3.58 -6.04
N VAL A 109 -5.11 -4.60 -6.50
CA VAL A 109 -4.70 -5.36 -7.69
C VAL A 109 -4.71 -4.48 -8.94
N VAL A 110 -5.65 -3.54 -9.07
CA VAL A 110 -5.65 -2.57 -10.19
C VAL A 110 -4.37 -1.73 -10.15
N LEU A 111 -4.04 -1.13 -8.99
CA LEU A 111 -2.85 -0.29 -8.83
C LEU A 111 -1.56 -1.09 -9.05
N ASN A 112 -1.46 -2.29 -8.49
CA ASN A 112 -0.30 -3.16 -8.68
C ASN A 112 -0.08 -3.49 -10.16
N ARG A 113 -1.14 -3.74 -10.93
CA ARG A 113 -1.05 -3.97 -12.37
C ARG A 113 -0.58 -2.72 -13.11
N VAL A 114 -1.07 -1.53 -12.76
CA VAL A 114 -0.60 -0.27 -13.36
C VAL A 114 0.91 -0.09 -13.17
N ALA A 115 1.43 -0.47 -12.01
CA ALA A 115 2.86 -0.41 -11.69
C ALA A 115 3.68 -1.56 -12.29
N HIS A 116 3.05 -2.65 -12.74
CA HIS A 116 3.75 -3.86 -13.19
C HIS A 116 3.96 -3.88 -14.69
N SER A 117 5.20 -4.13 -15.13
CA SER A 117 5.63 -4.04 -16.53
C SER A 117 4.90 -4.95 -17.55
N GLN A 118 4.19 -5.98 -17.07
CA GLN A 118 3.41 -6.91 -17.93
C GLN A 118 1.98 -6.43 -18.21
N PHE A 119 1.54 -5.33 -17.58
CA PHE A 119 0.20 -4.79 -17.73
C PHE A 119 0.25 -3.37 -18.33
N PRO A 120 -0.90 -2.84 -18.81
CA PRO A 120 -0.99 -1.44 -19.17
C PRO A 120 -0.65 -0.51 -17.98
N ASN A 121 0.01 0.61 -18.27
CA ASN A 121 0.48 1.57 -17.27
C ASN A 121 -0.56 2.65 -16.91
N THR A 122 -1.85 2.41 -17.15
CA THR A 122 -2.95 3.30 -16.79
C THR A 122 -4.10 2.52 -16.19
N VAL A 123 -4.87 3.15 -15.29
CA VAL A 123 -6.06 2.54 -14.67
C VAL A 123 -7.04 2.08 -15.73
N LYS A 124 -7.36 2.96 -16.70
CA LYS A 124 -8.23 2.65 -17.84
C LYS A 124 -7.73 1.44 -18.64
N GLY A 125 -6.45 1.44 -18.96
CA GLY A 125 -5.82 0.33 -19.71
C GLY A 125 -5.92 -0.99 -18.98
N VAL A 126 -5.67 -1.03 -17.68
CA VAL A 126 -5.76 -2.23 -16.84
C VAL A 126 -7.21 -2.71 -16.73
N VAL A 127 -8.14 -1.83 -16.42
CA VAL A 127 -9.55 -2.19 -16.17
C VAL A 127 -10.22 -2.70 -17.44
N PHE A 128 -10.02 -2.04 -18.58
CA PHE A 128 -10.62 -2.43 -19.85
C PHE A 128 -9.77 -3.42 -20.66
N GLN A 129 -8.67 -3.93 -20.11
CA GLN A 129 -7.91 -4.99 -20.74
C GLN A 129 -8.80 -6.22 -20.96
N LYS A 130 -8.77 -6.74 -22.19
CA LYS A 130 -9.61 -7.89 -22.57
C LYS A 130 -9.46 -9.08 -21.60
N GLY A 131 -10.54 -9.46 -20.94
CA GLY A 131 -10.61 -10.68 -20.12
C GLY A 131 -10.18 -10.49 -18.66
N GLN A 132 -9.88 -9.25 -18.21
CA GLN A 132 -9.41 -9.03 -16.85
C GLN A 132 -10.55 -8.77 -15.84
N TYR A 133 -11.43 -7.83 -16.12
CA TYR A 133 -12.56 -7.49 -15.23
C TYR A 133 -13.87 -7.85 -15.88
N ALA A 134 -14.58 -8.85 -15.32
CA ALA A 134 -15.84 -9.33 -15.87
C ALA A 134 -16.92 -8.24 -15.85
N CYS A 135 -16.90 -7.40 -14.81
CA CYS A 135 -17.87 -6.32 -14.62
C CYS A 135 -17.95 -5.36 -15.82
N THR A 136 -16.86 -5.19 -16.58
CA THR A 136 -16.82 -4.33 -17.77
C THR A 136 -17.65 -4.88 -18.96
N LYS A 137 -18.06 -6.16 -18.89
CA LYS A 137 -18.78 -6.85 -19.97
C LYS A 137 -20.20 -7.26 -19.59
N ASP A 138 -20.42 -7.57 -18.32
CA ASP A 138 -21.72 -8.05 -17.82
C ASP A 138 -22.66 -6.91 -17.40
N GLY A 139 -22.20 -5.66 -17.53
CA GLY A 139 -22.95 -4.45 -17.20
C GLY A 139 -22.82 -4.02 -15.74
N ASN A 140 -22.19 -4.81 -14.87
CA ASN A 140 -22.02 -4.45 -13.46
C ASN A 140 -21.13 -3.21 -13.25
N TYR A 141 -20.22 -2.92 -14.17
CA TYR A 141 -19.42 -1.69 -14.19
C TYR A 141 -20.27 -0.41 -14.18
N TYR A 142 -21.46 -0.43 -14.76
CA TYR A 142 -22.35 0.72 -14.84
C TYR A 142 -23.27 0.88 -13.63
N ARG A 143 -23.08 0.07 -12.58
CA ARG A 143 -23.74 0.32 -11.29
C ARG A 143 -23.29 1.64 -10.71
N GLU A 144 -24.22 2.36 -10.09
CA GLU A 144 -23.85 3.56 -9.33
C GLU A 144 -22.99 3.16 -8.13
N PRO A 145 -21.74 3.68 -8.00
CA PRO A 145 -20.91 3.44 -6.85
C PRO A 145 -21.51 4.04 -5.59
N THR A 146 -21.44 3.33 -4.48
CA THR A 146 -21.81 3.86 -3.17
C THR A 146 -20.79 4.89 -2.67
N THR A 147 -21.14 5.61 -1.61
CA THR A 147 -20.21 6.53 -0.95
C THR A 147 -18.92 5.82 -0.53
N GLU A 148 -19.04 4.58 -0.02
CA GLU A 148 -17.91 3.76 0.40
C GLU A 148 -17.02 3.39 -0.79
N ASN A 149 -17.59 3.05 -1.95
CA ASN A 149 -16.79 2.77 -3.15
C ASN A 149 -15.96 3.99 -3.57
N TRP A 150 -16.55 5.20 -3.53
CA TRP A 150 -15.83 6.45 -3.83
C TRP A 150 -14.72 6.74 -2.81
N LEU A 151 -15.00 6.55 -1.50
CA LEU A 151 -14.00 6.75 -0.45
C LEU A 151 -12.84 5.74 -0.57
N ASN A 152 -13.15 4.47 -0.83
CA ASN A 152 -12.14 3.43 -1.00
C ASN A 152 -11.30 3.66 -2.27
N ALA A 153 -11.92 4.08 -3.38
CA ALA A 153 -11.19 4.46 -4.59
C ALA A 153 -10.20 5.61 -4.35
N ARG A 154 -10.64 6.65 -3.63
CA ARG A 154 -9.78 7.78 -3.24
C ARG A 154 -8.65 7.32 -2.31
N THR A 155 -8.96 6.53 -1.29
CA THR A 155 -7.98 5.99 -0.34
C THR A 155 -6.87 5.22 -1.07
N LEU A 156 -7.21 4.41 -2.07
CA LEU A 156 -6.24 3.67 -2.87
C LEU A 156 -5.26 4.58 -3.62
N PHE A 157 -5.74 5.67 -4.20
CA PHE A 157 -4.86 6.61 -4.90
C PHE A 157 -4.00 7.45 -3.94
N GLU A 158 -4.54 7.82 -2.79
CA GLU A 158 -3.85 8.66 -1.80
C GLU A 158 -2.88 7.87 -0.92
N LYS A 159 -3.19 6.60 -0.62
CA LYS A 159 -2.40 5.76 0.31
C LYS A 159 -1.69 4.59 -0.37
N GLY A 160 -1.97 4.34 -1.64
CA GLY A 160 -1.38 3.24 -2.39
C GLY A 160 -2.08 1.89 -2.19
N SER A 161 -1.44 0.84 -2.71
CA SER A 161 -1.91 -0.54 -2.61
C SER A 161 -1.72 -1.11 -1.20
N LEU A 162 -2.70 -1.81 -0.67
CA LEU A 162 -2.60 -2.57 0.58
C LEU A 162 -1.94 -3.94 0.39
N LEU A 163 -1.74 -4.38 -0.86
CA LEU A 163 -1.14 -5.65 -1.20
C LEU A 163 0.29 -5.46 -1.69
N PRO A 164 1.20 -6.44 -1.47
CA PRO A 164 2.52 -6.43 -2.09
C PRO A 164 2.43 -6.23 -3.60
N LEU A 165 3.36 -5.47 -4.18
CA LEU A 165 3.33 -5.07 -5.60
C LEU A 165 3.30 -6.23 -6.60
N ASN A 166 3.80 -7.40 -6.21
CA ASN A 166 3.77 -8.61 -7.02
C ASN A 166 2.42 -9.35 -6.99
N VAL A 167 1.48 -8.93 -6.14
CA VAL A 167 0.12 -9.49 -6.09
C VAL A 167 -0.72 -8.81 -7.15
N VAL A 168 -0.80 -9.44 -8.31
CA VAL A 168 -1.44 -8.88 -9.52
C VAL A 168 -2.62 -9.69 -10.03
N TRP A 169 -3.01 -10.76 -9.31
CA TRP A 169 -4.14 -11.59 -9.67
C TRP A 169 -5.19 -11.60 -8.56
N GLN A 170 -6.46 -11.47 -8.97
CA GLN A 170 -7.64 -11.57 -8.11
C GLN A 170 -8.70 -12.37 -8.84
N SER A 171 -9.26 -13.38 -8.18
CA SER A 171 -10.37 -14.18 -8.74
C SER A 171 -11.01 -15.08 -7.69
N GLY A 172 -12.14 -15.73 -8.05
CA GLY A 172 -12.77 -16.76 -7.23
C GLY A 172 -11.96 -18.06 -7.05
N GLY A 173 -10.85 -18.20 -7.75
CA GLY A 173 -9.95 -19.37 -7.68
C GLY A 173 -8.48 -18.97 -7.71
N ARG A 174 -7.59 -19.93 -7.45
CA ARG A 174 -6.14 -19.68 -7.52
C ARG A 174 -5.67 -19.35 -8.92
N GLN A 175 -4.78 -18.38 -9.03
CA GLN A 175 -4.11 -17.99 -10.27
C GLN A 175 -2.62 -17.74 -10.02
N GLY A 176 -1.85 -17.50 -11.08
CA GLY A 176 -0.43 -17.18 -10.97
C GLY A 176 0.42 -18.30 -10.38
N LYS A 177 1.48 -17.92 -9.68
CA LYS A 177 2.49 -18.83 -9.10
C LYS A 177 2.21 -19.19 -7.65
N GLY A 178 1.41 -18.41 -6.93
CA GLY A 178 1.10 -18.65 -5.53
C GLY A 178 -0.01 -17.72 -5.00
N THR A 179 -0.60 -18.12 -3.87
CA THR A 179 -1.61 -17.31 -3.18
C THR A 179 -0.95 -16.53 -2.07
N TYR A 180 -1.08 -15.20 -2.10
CA TYR A 180 -0.70 -14.33 -1.01
C TYR A 180 -1.76 -14.32 0.09
N LEU A 181 -3.02 -14.05 -0.31
CA LEU A 181 -4.15 -13.94 0.60
C LEU A 181 -5.37 -14.65 0.02
N LYS A 182 -6.15 -15.30 0.88
CA LYS A 182 -7.48 -15.81 0.57
C LYS A 182 -8.47 -15.19 1.53
N THR A 183 -9.49 -14.53 1.00
CA THR A 183 -10.64 -14.03 1.75
C THR A 183 -11.88 -14.95 1.54
N ARG A 184 -13.03 -14.52 2.03
CA ARG A 184 -14.29 -15.16 1.73
C ARG A 184 -14.67 -15.05 0.24
N TRP A 185 -14.25 -13.97 -0.42
CA TRP A 185 -14.68 -13.59 -1.77
C TRP A 185 -13.65 -13.96 -2.83
N HIS A 186 -12.37 -13.70 -2.57
CA HIS A 186 -11.33 -13.82 -3.58
C HIS A 186 -10.05 -14.49 -3.08
N TYR A 187 -9.29 -14.99 -4.05
CA TYR A 187 -7.87 -15.31 -3.92
C TYR A 187 -7.05 -14.16 -4.53
N TYR A 188 -6.08 -13.67 -3.80
CA TYR A 188 -5.10 -12.69 -4.21
C TYR A 188 -3.76 -13.39 -4.41
N CYS A 189 -3.23 -13.35 -5.65
CA CYS A 189 -2.12 -14.20 -6.08
C CYS A 189 -1.03 -13.40 -6.80
N TYR A 190 0.18 -14.00 -6.83
CA TYR A 190 1.36 -13.44 -7.51
C TYR A 190 1.92 -14.42 -8.55
#